data_4a23a409872b2647271fff78f40767e3
#
_entry.id   4a23a409872b2647271fff78f40767e3
#
_cell.length_a   1.000
_cell.length_b   1.000
_cell.length_c   1.000
_cell.angle_alpha   90.00
_cell.angle_beta   90.00
_cell.angle_gamma   90.00
#
_symmetry.space_group_name_H-M   'P 1'
#
loop_
_entity.id
_entity.type
_entity.pdbx_description
1 polymer ?
#
loop_
_entity_poly.entity_id
_entity_poly.type
_entity_poly.pdbx_seq_one_letter_code
_entity_poly.pdbx_strand_id
1 'polypeptide(L)'
;EGTYPRDAITKAHELGLLNVTIPEKYGGAGMSTVDEMVICEELSRGDPGFGTASYHTMLASFPILTGGTEEQKAEYLGRVTEGKLAAYCVTEPDAGSDVQALKTEAIREGEEYVINGSKAWISGAGYADWFFVLAYTDKSAGYGGLSGFIVDADTPGVELGKKEVDMGQGCS
;
A
#
# COMPACT_ATOMS: atom_id res chain seq x y z
N GLU A 1 -19.66 -7.05 -10.51
CA GLU A 1 -20.04 -6.21 -9.35
C GLU A 1 -19.34 -6.76 -8.10
N GLY A 2 -18.55 -5.95 -7.40
CA GLY A 2 -17.80 -6.37 -6.19
C GLY A 2 -16.57 -7.24 -6.46
N THR A 3 -16.10 -7.32 -7.68
CA THR A 3 -14.89 -8.05 -8.07
C THR A 3 -13.78 -7.05 -8.35
N TYR A 4 -12.57 -7.32 -7.86
CA TYR A 4 -11.41 -6.48 -8.14
C TYR A 4 -11.15 -6.39 -9.66
N PRO A 5 -11.01 -5.19 -10.23
CA PRO A 5 -10.97 -4.97 -11.68
C PRO A 5 -9.57 -5.22 -12.27
N ARG A 6 -9.03 -6.42 -12.09
CA ARG A 6 -7.63 -6.76 -12.44
C ARG A 6 -7.29 -6.41 -13.90
N ASP A 7 -8.16 -6.75 -14.85
CA ASP A 7 -7.89 -6.49 -16.28
C ASP A 7 -7.83 -4.99 -16.57
N ALA A 8 -8.72 -4.20 -15.95
CA ALA A 8 -8.71 -2.75 -16.10
C ALA A 8 -7.50 -2.11 -15.43
N ILE A 9 -7.07 -2.61 -14.27
CA ILE A 9 -5.82 -2.17 -13.60
C ILE A 9 -4.62 -2.50 -14.48
N THR A 10 -4.53 -3.71 -15.01
CA THR A 10 -3.47 -4.11 -15.95
C THR A 10 -3.44 -3.18 -17.15
N LYS A 11 -4.60 -2.88 -17.73
CA LYS A 11 -4.70 -1.98 -18.89
C LYS A 11 -4.31 -0.54 -18.56
N ALA A 12 -4.72 -0.03 -17.39
CA ALA A 12 -4.33 1.31 -16.94
C ALA A 12 -2.80 1.39 -16.69
N HIS A 13 -2.20 0.31 -16.16
CA HIS A 13 -0.75 0.20 -16.02
C HIS A 13 -0.05 0.22 -17.39
N GLU A 14 -0.46 -0.59 -18.35
CA GLU A 14 0.09 -0.62 -19.73
C GLU A 14 0.02 0.74 -20.43
N LEU A 15 -0.99 1.54 -20.10
CA LEU A 15 -1.18 2.90 -20.62
C LEU A 15 -0.36 3.96 -19.85
N GLY A 16 0.38 3.57 -18.82
CA GLY A 16 1.17 4.49 -18.00
C GLY A 16 0.33 5.45 -17.14
N LEU A 17 -0.88 5.01 -16.72
CA LEU A 17 -1.80 5.84 -15.92
C LEU A 17 -1.71 5.54 -14.42
N LEU A 18 -0.89 4.58 -13.99
CA LEU A 18 -0.76 4.21 -12.59
C LEU A 18 0.65 4.51 -12.07
N ASN A 19 0.74 4.88 -10.79
CA ASN A 19 2.00 5.09 -10.08
C ASN A 19 2.94 6.09 -10.77
N VAL A 20 2.36 7.08 -11.42
CA VAL A 20 3.05 8.03 -12.32
C VAL A 20 4.05 8.93 -11.63
N THR A 21 3.96 9.09 -10.30
CA THR A 21 4.87 9.92 -9.50
C THR A 21 6.17 9.19 -9.11
N ILE A 22 6.27 7.89 -9.37
CA ILE A 22 7.53 7.16 -9.16
C ILE A 22 8.60 7.75 -10.08
N PRO A 23 9.79 8.13 -9.53
CA PRO A 23 10.88 8.71 -10.32
C PRO A 23 11.38 7.81 -11.45
N GLU A 24 11.83 8.42 -12.54
CA GLU A 24 12.40 7.70 -13.71
C GLU A 24 13.54 6.77 -13.35
N LYS A 25 14.37 7.14 -12.36
CA LYS A 25 15.49 6.29 -11.90
C LYS A 25 15.07 4.94 -11.32
N TYR A 26 13.76 4.78 -10.96
CA TYR A 26 13.16 3.53 -10.50
C TYR A 26 12.17 2.95 -11.53
N GLY A 27 12.21 3.43 -12.78
CA GLY A 27 11.36 2.95 -13.88
C GLY A 27 9.99 3.63 -13.98
N GLY A 28 9.71 4.66 -13.18
CA GLY A 28 8.48 5.44 -13.21
C GLY A 28 8.47 6.56 -14.25
N ALA A 29 7.37 7.31 -14.33
CA ALA A 29 7.22 8.45 -15.23
C ALA A 29 7.74 9.77 -14.65
N GLY A 30 7.98 9.85 -13.34
CA GLY A 30 8.49 11.05 -12.68
C GLY A 30 7.53 12.25 -12.75
N MET A 31 6.23 12.00 -12.94
CA MET A 31 5.22 13.05 -13.02
C MET A 31 4.99 13.72 -11.68
N SER A 32 4.36 14.89 -11.70
CA SER A 32 4.00 15.60 -10.47
C SER A 32 2.79 14.97 -9.78
N THR A 33 2.62 15.28 -8.49
CA THR A 33 1.40 14.90 -7.74
C THR A 33 0.14 15.52 -8.35
N VAL A 34 0.24 16.68 -9.00
CA VAL A 34 -0.90 17.28 -9.68
C VAL A 34 -1.33 16.46 -10.88
N ASP A 35 -0.39 15.96 -11.68
CA ASP A 35 -0.69 15.07 -12.81
C ASP A 35 -1.37 13.78 -12.32
N GLU A 36 -0.86 13.20 -11.24
CA GLU A 36 -1.45 12.01 -10.62
C GLU A 36 -2.89 12.26 -10.14
N MET A 37 -3.16 13.42 -9.52
CA MET A 37 -4.51 13.78 -9.07
C MET A 37 -5.48 13.97 -10.25
N VAL A 38 -5.05 14.57 -11.35
CA VAL A 38 -5.87 14.71 -12.56
C VAL A 38 -6.23 13.31 -13.13
N ILE A 39 -5.26 12.41 -13.19
CA ILE A 39 -5.50 11.04 -13.65
C ILE A 39 -6.47 10.32 -12.69
N CYS A 40 -6.25 10.42 -11.39
CA CYS A 40 -7.11 9.81 -10.38
C CYS A 40 -8.55 10.35 -10.46
N GLU A 41 -8.74 11.66 -10.67
CA GLU A 41 -10.05 12.29 -10.85
C GLU A 41 -10.78 11.69 -12.06
N GLU A 42 -10.12 11.59 -13.22
CA GLU A 42 -10.73 11.05 -14.43
C GLU A 42 -11.05 9.56 -14.33
N LEU A 43 -10.18 8.76 -13.72
CA LEU A 43 -10.45 7.34 -13.47
C LEU A 43 -11.64 7.17 -12.50
N SER A 44 -11.70 8.00 -11.45
CA SER A 44 -12.78 7.96 -10.45
C SER A 44 -14.12 8.47 -11.00
N ARG A 45 -14.09 9.36 -12.01
CA ARG A 45 -15.28 9.85 -12.69
C ARG A 45 -15.99 8.73 -13.46
N GLY A 46 -15.24 7.74 -13.94
CA GLY A 46 -15.78 6.54 -14.54
C GLY A 46 -16.42 5.60 -13.51
N ASP A 47 -15.66 5.27 -12.47
CA ASP A 47 -16.08 4.43 -11.34
C ASP A 47 -15.22 4.76 -10.10
N PRO A 48 -15.83 5.22 -8.98
CA PRO A 48 -15.08 5.57 -7.77
C PRO A 48 -14.31 4.39 -7.14
N GLY A 49 -14.85 3.18 -7.25
CA GLY A 49 -14.18 1.98 -6.78
C GLY A 49 -12.94 1.66 -7.62
N PHE A 50 -13.02 1.87 -8.94
CA PHE A 50 -11.87 1.75 -9.83
C PHE A 50 -10.80 2.80 -9.49
N GLY A 51 -11.20 4.05 -9.21
CA GLY A 51 -10.28 5.08 -8.74
C GLY A 51 -9.51 4.65 -7.49
N THR A 52 -10.21 4.13 -6.48
CA THR A 52 -9.59 3.58 -5.27
C THR A 52 -8.66 2.41 -5.58
N ALA A 53 -9.12 1.46 -6.40
CA ALA A 53 -8.33 0.30 -6.81
C ALA A 53 -7.08 0.67 -7.63
N SER A 54 -7.10 1.79 -8.33
CA SER A 54 -5.96 2.31 -9.11
C SER A 54 -4.90 2.97 -8.24
N TYR A 55 -5.28 3.50 -7.06
CA TYR A 55 -4.41 4.35 -6.25
C TYR A 55 -3.77 3.63 -5.05
N HIS A 56 -4.32 2.50 -4.58
CA HIS A 56 -3.85 1.86 -3.35
C HIS A 56 -2.36 1.46 -3.39
N THR A 57 -1.83 1.07 -4.56
CA THR A 57 -0.42 0.70 -4.72
C THR A 57 0.49 1.92 -4.54
N MET A 58 0.11 3.09 -5.10
CA MET A 58 0.88 4.31 -4.89
C MET A 58 0.87 4.75 -3.43
N LEU A 59 -0.26 4.60 -2.75
CA LEU A 59 -0.36 4.89 -1.31
C LEU A 59 0.63 4.05 -0.49
N ALA A 60 0.79 2.76 -0.81
CA ALA A 60 1.77 1.88 -0.17
C ALA A 60 3.23 2.24 -0.55
N SER A 61 3.44 2.74 -1.76
CA SER A 61 4.77 3.11 -2.27
C SER A 61 5.29 4.43 -1.69
N PHE A 62 4.39 5.33 -1.29
CA PHE A 62 4.75 6.67 -0.82
C PHE A 62 5.68 6.68 0.41
N PRO A 63 5.46 5.88 1.45
CA PRO A 63 6.40 5.78 2.58
C PRO A 63 7.79 5.31 2.16
N ILE A 64 7.88 4.40 1.18
CA ILE A 64 9.17 3.92 0.67
C ILE A 64 9.85 5.03 -0.12
N LEU A 65 9.12 5.75 -0.95
CA LEU A 65 9.64 6.87 -1.73
C LEU A 65 10.23 7.96 -0.81
N THR A 66 9.59 8.21 0.33
CA THR A 66 10.00 9.28 1.26
C THR A 66 11.03 8.84 2.30
N GLY A 67 10.95 7.62 2.79
CA GLY A 67 11.75 7.14 3.95
C GLY A 67 12.57 5.88 3.71
N GLY A 68 12.42 5.19 2.57
CA GLY A 68 13.18 3.98 2.26
C GLY A 68 14.63 4.26 1.90
N THR A 69 15.49 3.24 2.05
CA THR A 69 16.86 3.28 1.53
C THR A 69 16.86 3.26 -0.01
N GLU A 70 17.98 3.58 -0.64
CA GLU A 70 18.06 3.54 -2.11
C GLU A 70 17.86 2.12 -2.66
N GLU A 71 18.32 1.09 -1.93
CA GLU A 71 18.10 -0.32 -2.27
C GLU A 71 16.62 -0.69 -2.19
N GLN A 72 15.93 -0.32 -1.11
CA GLN A 72 14.49 -0.54 -0.95
C GLN A 72 13.69 0.17 -2.04
N LYS A 73 14.04 1.42 -2.37
CA LYS A 73 13.40 2.17 -3.45
C LYS A 73 13.61 1.49 -4.80
N ALA A 74 14.85 1.11 -5.12
CA ALA A 74 15.16 0.44 -6.39
C ALA A 74 14.38 -0.88 -6.53
N GLU A 75 14.30 -1.67 -5.48
CA GLU A 75 13.62 -2.95 -5.49
C GLU A 75 12.09 -2.77 -5.55
N TYR A 76 11.49 -2.15 -4.53
CA TYR A 76 10.03 -2.18 -4.37
C TYR A 76 9.30 -1.19 -5.28
N LEU A 77 9.87 -0.01 -5.56
CA LEU A 77 9.29 0.89 -6.57
C LEU A 77 9.52 0.32 -7.98
N GLY A 78 10.64 -0.35 -8.25
CA GLY A 78 10.88 -1.09 -9.49
C GLY A 78 9.82 -2.17 -9.71
N ARG A 79 9.53 -3.00 -8.70
CA ARG A 79 8.44 -4.01 -8.76
C ARG A 79 7.09 -3.38 -9.12
N VAL A 80 6.78 -2.20 -8.55
CA VAL A 80 5.52 -1.47 -8.85
C VAL A 80 5.49 -0.99 -10.30
N THR A 81 6.60 -0.48 -10.82
CA THR A 81 6.66 -0.04 -12.23
C THR A 81 6.61 -1.20 -13.22
N GLU A 82 6.89 -2.43 -12.77
CA GLU A 82 6.69 -3.68 -13.52
C GLU A 82 5.25 -4.22 -13.41
N GLY A 83 4.34 -3.53 -12.72
CA GLY A 83 2.94 -3.90 -12.58
C GLY A 83 2.60 -4.72 -11.34
N LYS A 84 3.55 -4.87 -10.39
CA LYS A 84 3.27 -5.48 -9.09
C LYS A 84 2.42 -4.55 -8.23
N LEU A 85 1.53 -5.14 -7.43
CA LEU A 85 0.60 -4.41 -6.57
C LEU A 85 1.09 -4.39 -5.13
N ALA A 86 0.74 -3.32 -4.42
CA ALA A 86 1.05 -3.19 -3.01
C ALA A 86 -0.16 -2.67 -2.22
N ALA A 87 -0.18 -2.95 -0.92
CA ALA A 87 -1.24 -2.44 -0.05
C ALA A 87 -0.67 -1.75 1.20
N TYR A 88 -1.37 -0.69 1.64
CA TYR A 88 -0.98 0.16 2.75
C TYR A 88 -1.65 -0.29 4.04
N CYS A 89 -0.90 -0.98 4.90
CA CYS A 89 -1.40 -1.62 6.12
C CYS A 89 -1.10 -0.78 7.37
N VAL A 90 -1.90 0.25 7.60
CA VAL A 90 -1.81 1.11 8.78
C VAL A 90 -3.01 0.93 9.70
N THR A 91 -4.22 1.08 9.19
CA THR A 91 -5.47 1.04 9.96
C THR A 91 -5.66 -0.31 10.68
N GLU A 92 -6.16 -0.24 11.90
CA GLU A 92 -6.57 -1.38 12.73
C GLU A 92 -8.03 -1.23 13.18
N PRO A 93 -8.67 -2.28 13.69
CA PRO A 93 -10.06 -2.18 14.16
C PRO A 93 -10.31 -1.04 15.16
N ASP A 94 -9.32 -0.74 16.00
CA ASP A 94 -9.43 0.29 17.05
C ASP A 94 -8.56 1.54 16.77
N ALA A 95 -7.89 1.62 15.62
CA ALA A 95 -6.98 2.70 15.26
C ALA A 95 -7.16 3.14 13.80
N GLY A 96 -7.80 4.28 13.61
CA GLY A 96 -7.94 4.94 12.31
C GLY A 96 -7.13 6.22 12.25
N SER A 97 -7.79 7.38 12.44
CA SER A 97 -7.12 8.69 12.46
C SER A 97 -6.15 8.85 13.63
N ASP A 98 -6.44 8.20 14.76
CA ASP A 98 -5.49 8.09 15.86
C ASP A 98 -4.51 6.94 15.62
N VAL A 99 -3.46 7.23 14.86
CA VAL A 99 -2.39 6.27 14.55
C VAL A 99 -1.62 5.80 15.80
N GLN A 100 -1.61 6.60 16.88
CA GLN A 100 -0.96 6.18 18.13
C GLN A 100 -1.70 5.04 18.85
N ALA A 101 -2.98 4.84 18.52
CA ALA A 101 -3.77 3.74 19.10
C ALA A 101 -3.44 2.36 18.46
N LEU A 102 -2.50 2.28 17.51
CA LEU A 102 -2.06 1.02 16.91
C LEU A 102 -1.60 0.02 17.97
N LYS A 103 -1.95 -1.24 17.76
CA LYS A 103 -1.59 -2.36 18.63
C LYS A 103 -0.57 -3.30 17.98
N THR A 104 -0.42 -3.26 16.66
CA THR A 104 0.59 -4.06 15.94
C THR A 104 1.97 -3.71 16.46
N GLU A 105 2.73 -4.73 16.86
CA GLU A 105 4.07 -4.64 17.40
C GLU A 105 5.06 -5.40 16.51
N ALA A 106 6.27 -4.87 16.40
CA ALA A 106 7.39 -5.51 15.72
C ALA A 106 8.53 -5.70 16.72
N ILE A 107 8.75 -6.94 17.13
CA ILE A 107 9.76 -7.30 18.14
C ILE A 107 11.00 -7.77 17.41
N ARG A 108 12.14 -7.18 17.74
CA ARG A 108 13.42 -7.58 17.14
C ARG A 108 13.91 -8.90 17.70
N GLU A 109 14.19 -9.85 16.82
CA GLU A 109 14.80 -11.15 17.12
C GLU A 109 16.07 -11.31 16.28
N GLY A 110 17.21 -10.97 16.86
CA GLY A 110 18.48 -10.96 16.14
C GLY A 110 18.54 -9.89 15.06
N GLU A 111 18.67 -10.28 13.83
CA GLU A 111 18.69 -9.39 12.65
C GLU A 111 17.30 -9.21 12.01
N GLU A 112 16.29 -9.92 12.48
CA GLU A 112 14.93 -9.90 11.96
C GLU A 112 13.96 -9.21 12.92
N TYR A 113 12.74 -8.96 12.43
CA TYR A 113 11.62 -8.50 13.25
C TYR A 113 10.45 -9.47 13.10
N VAL A 114 9.87 -9.85 14.23
CA VAL A 114 8.61 -10.60 14.27
C VAL A 114 7.47 -9.59 14.46
N ILE A 115 6.58 -9.50 13.46
CA ILE A 115 5.45 -8.57 13.46
C ILE A 115 4.20 -9.34 13.92
N ASN A 116 3.54 -8.84 14.97
CA ASN A 116 2.31 -9.40 15.50
C ASN A 116 1.23 -8.32 15.55
N GLY A 117 0.10 -8.57 14.90
CA GLY A 117 -1.01 -7.64 14.88
C GLY A 117 -2.03 -7.97 13.81
N SER A 118 -3.05 -7.12 13.69
CA SER A 118 -4.09 -7.25 12.68
C SER A 118 -4.42 -5.90 12.10
N LYS A 119 -4.51 -5.83 10.79
CA LYS A 119 -4.87 -4.63 10.04
C LYS A 119 -6.28 -4.76 9.48
N ALA A 120 -6.98 -3.64 9.30
CA ALA A 120 -8.35 -3.60 8.82
C ALA A 120 -8.52 -2.56 7.73
N TRP A 121 -9.51 -2.75 6.86
CA TRP A 121 -9.86 -1.82 5.77
C TRP A 121 -8.71 -1.59 4.77
N ILE A 122 -7.97 -2.65 4.47
CA ILE A 122 -6.79 -2.56 3.60
C ILE A 122 -7.20 -2.79 2.15
N SER A 123 -7.34 -1.71 1.40
CA SER A 123 -7.65 -1.75 -0.03
C SER A 123 -6.61 -2.55 -0.80
N GLY A 124 -7.08 -3.46 -1.65
CA GLY A 124 -6.22 -4.27 -2.50
C GLY A 124 -5.44 -5.38 -1.78
N ALA A 125 -5.61 -5.61 -0.47
CA ALA A 125 -4.82 -6.60 0.28
C ALA A 125 -4.84 -8.00 -0.34
N GLY A 126 -6.00 -8.45 -0.86
CA GLY A 126 -6.15 -9.77 -1.48
C GLY A 126 -5.41 -9.95 -2.82
N TYR A 127 -4.83 -8.89 -3.35
CA TYR A 127 -4.19 -8.85 -4.67
C TYR A 127 -2.75 -8.31 -4.63
N ALA A 128 -2.32 -7.81 -3.46
CA ALA A 128 -1.01 -7.22 -3.27
C ALA A 128 0.09 -8.28 -3.33
N ASP A 129 1.21 -7.94 -3.94
CA ASP A 129 2.45 -8.74 -3.93
C ASP A 129 3.30 -8.43 -2.68
N TRP A 130 3.11 -7.25 -2.09
CA TRP A 130 3.76 -6.84 -0.84
C TRP A 130 2.92 -5.80 -0.09
N PHE A 131 3.22 -5.61 1.18
CA PHE A 131 2.55 -4.70 2.11
C PHE A 131 3.52 -3.69 2.69
N PHE A 132 3.10 -2.41 2.77
CA PHE A 132 3.68 -1.50 3.74
C PHE A 132 2.94 -1.66 5.06
N VAL A 133 3.63 -2.06 6.11
CA VAL A 133 3.05 -2.31 7.44
C VAL A 133 3.62 -1.31 8.44
N LEU A 134 2.75 -0.55 9.13
CA LEU A 134 3.15 0.31 10.25
C LEU A 134 2.96 -0.45 11.56
N ALA A 135 4.01 -0.52 12.37
CA ALA A 135 4.02 -1.22 13.66
C ALA A 135 4.85 -0.48 14.71
N TYR A 136 4.60 -0.73 15.98
CA TYR A 136 5.44 -0.26 17.07
C TYR A 136 6.67 -1.13 17.24
N THR A 137 7.85 -0.51 17.23
CA THR A 137 9.10 -1.09 17.72
C THR A 137 9.39 -0.69 19.17
N ASP A 138 8.85 0.46 19.59
CA ASP A 138 8.89 0.94 20.97
C ASP A 138 7.65 1.77 21.31
N LYS A 139 6.65 1.16 21.91
CA LYS A 139 5.39 1.82 22.25
C LYS A 139 5.56 2.95 23.28
N SER A 140 6.62 2.90 24.12
CA SER A 140 6.88 3.92 25.12
C SER A 140 7.32 5.26 24.52
N ALA A 141 7.84 5.25 23.31
CA ALA A 141 8.30 6.44 22.59
C ALA A 141 7.18 7.18 21.81
N GLY A 142 5.92 6.73 21.92
CA GLY A 142 4.79 7.33 21.19
C GLY A 142 5.03 7.30 19.68
N TYR A 143 4.81 8.42 18.96
CA TYR A 143 5.07 8.49 17.51
C TYR A 143 6.50 8.11 17.11
N GLY A 144 7.48 8.42 17.94
CA GLY A 144 8.87 8.08 17.68
C GLY A 144 9.18 6.58 17.73
N GLY A 145 8.27 5.78 18.26
CA GLY A 145 8.40 4.32 18.32
C GLY A 145 7.72 3.59 17.16
N LEU A 146 7.07 4.29 16.27
CA LEU A 146 6.48 3.71 15.06
C LEU A 146 7.54 3.48 13.99
N SER A 147 7.50 2.33 13.36
CA SER A 147 8.38 1.95 12.24
C SER A 147 7.57 1.36 11.08
N GLY A 148 8.01 1.67 9.86
CA GLY A 148 7.45 1.10 8.65
C GLY A 148 8.22 -0.14 8.23
N PHE A 149 7.51 -1.19 7.86
CA PHE A 149 8.06 -2.44 7.36
C PHE A 149 7.53 -2.73 5.96
N ILE A 150 8.36 -3.34 5.14
CA ILE A 150 7.95 -3.90 3.86
C ILE A 150 7.87 -5.41 4.08
N VAL A 151 6.71 -5.98 3.77
CA VAL A 151 6.44 -7.40 3.99
C VAL A 151 5.93 -8.00 2.69
N ASP A 152 6.62 -8.98 2.13
CA ASP A 152 6.15 -9.71 0.95
C ASP A 152 4.91 -10.54 1.29
N ALA A 153 3.97 -10.65 0.34
CA ALA A 153 2.67 -11.27 0.60
C ALA A 153 2.76 -12.78 0.90
N ASP A 154 3.82 -13.43 0.45
CA ASP A 154 4.11 -14.84 0.70
C ASP A 154 4.94 -15.09 1.97
N THR A 155 5.23 -14.05 2.75
CA THR A 155 5.94 -14.18 4.03
C THR A 155 5.16 -15.11 4.97
N PRO A 156 5.81 -16.12 5.56
CA PRO A 156 5.15 -17.02 6.50
C PRO A 156 4.49 -16.25 7.67
N GLY A 157 3.22 -16.60 7.95
CA GLY A 157 2.41 -15.92 8.98
C GLY A 157 1.58 -14.75 8.47
N VAL A 158 1.69 -14.37 7.21
CA VAL A 158 0.75 -13.42 6.59
C VAL A 158 -0.55 -14.14 6.27
N GLU A 159 -1.64 -13.67 6.88
CA GLU A 159 -2.97 -14.21 6.67
C GLU A 159 -3.91 -13.11 6.16
N LEU A 160 -4.64 -13.41 5.08
CA LEU A 160 -5.66 -12.53 4.55
C LEU A 160 -6.99 -12.77 5.27
N GLY A 161 -7.58 -11.70 5.79
CA GLY A 161 -8.89 -11.74 6.39
C GLY A 161 -10.03 -11.83 5.36
N LYS A 162 -11.24 -11.71 5.85
CA LYS A 162 -12.44 -11.66 5.01
C LYS A 162 -12.46 -10.34 4.22
N LYS A 163 -12.83 -10.41 2.93
CA LYS A 163 -13.15 -9.22 2.16
C LYS A 163 -14.40 -8.55 2.75
N GLU A 164 -14.27 -7.27 3.08
CA GLU A 164 -15.41 -6.46 3.54
C GLU A 164 -16.30 -6.05 2.36
N VAL A 165 -17.54 -5.74 2.66
CA VAL A 165 -18.53 -5.31 1.66
C VAL A 165 -18.84 -3.85 1.90
N ASP A 166 -18.29 -3.00 1.07
CA ASP A 166 -18.43 -1.55 1.15
C ASP A 166 -19.63 -1.05 0.34
N MET A 167 -20.22 0.04 0.82
CA MET A 167 -21.26 0.74 0.08
C MET A 167 -20.64 1.66 -0.96
N GLY A 168 -20.58 1.20 -2.23
CA GLY A 168 -20.14 2.00 -3.38
C GLY A 168 -18.70 1.80 -3.85
N GLN A 169 -17.85 1.04 -3.12
CA GLN A 169 -16.47 0.74 -3.50
C GLN A 169 -16.19 -0.78 -3.53
N GLY A 170 -17.16 -1.56 -3.95
CA GLY A 170 -17.10 -3.02 -3.88
C GLY A 170 -16.01 -3.69 -4.72
N CYS A 171 -15.29 -2.93 -5.56
CA CYS A 171 -14.18 -3.43 -6.35
C CYS A 171 -12.78 -3.10 -5.77
N SER A 172 -12.71 -2.42 -4.62
CA SER A 172 -11.46 -2.10 -3.93
C SER A 172 -11.02 -3.19 -2.94
#